data_a540622d8b8615383f9eb213e65400e4
#
_entry.id   a540622d8b8615383f9eb213e65400e4
#
_cell.length_a   1.000
_cell.length_b   1.000
_cell.length_c   1.000
_cell.angle_alpha   90.00
_cell.angle_beta   90.00
_cell.angle_gamma   90.00
#
_symmetry.space_group_name_H-M   'P 1'
#
loop_
_entity.id
_entity.type
_entity.pdbx_description
1 polymer ?
#
loop_
_entity_poly.entity_id
_entity_poly.type
_entity_poly.pdbx_seq_one_letter_code
_entity_poly.pdbx_strand_id
1 'polypeptide(L)'
;IPGFFPTPTSIAEEMVRQAGISTGMRVLEPSAGSGSIADVIREQCPGADLSVIEYNLTLQDLLKVKGHNLVGDDFFSVDGQQWDRIVQNPPFENLQDVDHVRWAFDHLADGGRLVSVMGESPFFRSDAKAAEFRAWLDDQVYDVVDLEAGAFAASGTGVKARIVVIDKE
;
A
#
# COMPACT_ATOMS: atom_id res chain seq x y z
N ILE A 1 1.55 -13.69 -13.60
CA ILE A 1 2.46 -12.53 -13.51
C ILE A 1 3.40 -12.80 -12.34
N PRO A 2 4.72 -12.94 -12.61
CA PRO A 2 5.69 -13.26 -11.56
C PRO A 2 5.69 -12.21 -10.45
N GLY A 3 5.68 -12.65 -9.18
CA GLY A 3 5.71 -11.77 -8.02
C GLY A 3 4.42 -11.02 -7.72
N PHE A 4 3.37 -11.25 -8.49
CA PHE A 4 2.06 -10.66 -8.23
C PHE A 4 1.24 -11.57 -7.33
N PHE A 5 0.90 -11.06 -6.14
CA PHE A 5 0.04 -11.74 -5.18
C PHE A 5 -1.12 -10.81 -4.81
N PRO A 6 -2.34 -11.08 -5.33
CA PRO A 6 -3.49 -10.24 -5.02
C PRO A 6 -3.73 -10.16 -3.51
N THR A 7 -4.09 -8.99 -3.03
CA THR A 7 -4.45 -8.83 -1.62
C THR A 7 -5.78 -9.54 -1.36
N PRO A 8 -5.82 -10.52 -0.45
CA PRO A 8 -7.08 -11.15 -0.07
C PRO A 8 -8.10 -10.11 0.42
N THR A 9 -9.37 -10.33 0.10
CA THR A 9 -10.45 -9.37 0.42
C THR A 9 -10.50 -9.02 1.89
N SER A 10 -10.35 -10.00 2.79
CA SER A 10 -10.36 -9.75 4.23
C SER A 10 -9.24 -8.83 4.69
N ILE A 11 -8.06 -8.96 4.09
CA ILE A 11 -6.91 -8.08 4.39
C ILE A 11 -7.15 -6.69 3.80
N ALA A 12 -7.65 -6.60 2.57
CA ALA A 12 -7.98 -5.32 1.95
C ALA A 12 -9.03 -4.56 2.80
N GLU A 13 -10.05 -5.25 3.30
CA GLU A 13 -11.06 -4.65 4.19
C GLU A 13 -10.44 -4.15 5.50
N GLU A 14 -9.53 -4.91 6.11
CA GLU A 14 -8.82 -4.46 7.31
C GLU A 14 -7.98 -3.23 7.04
N MET A 15 -7.26 -3.21 5.93
CA MET A 15 -6.43 -2.06 5.54
C MET A 15 -7.28 -0.81 5.34
N VAL A 16 -8.41 -0.94 4.67
CA VAL A 16 -9.31 0.19 4.40
C VAL A 16 -9.93 0.70 5.71
N ARG A 17 -10.27 -0.20 6.63
CA ARG A 17 -10.74 0.20 7.97
C ARG A 17 -9.67 0.98 8.73
N GLN A 18 -8.42 0.52 8.71
CA GLN A 18 -7.30 1.21 9.36
C GLN A 18 -7.04 2.58 8.73
N ALA A 19 -7.31 2.72 7.44
CA ALA A 19 -7.07 3.98 6.72
C ALA A 19 -8.00 5.12 7.16
N GLY A 20 -9.22 4.82 7.60
CA GLY A 20 -10.16 5.85 8.03
C GLY A 20 -10.49 6.85 6.93
N ILE A 21 -10.85 6.36 5.74
CA ILE A 21 -11.14 7.20 4.58
C ILE A 21 -12.49 7.88 4.73
N SER A 22 -12.56 9.17 4.45
CA SER A 22 -13.79 9.97 4.43
C SER A 22 -14.05 10.54 3.03
N THR A 23 -15.31 10.87 2.77
CA THR A 23 -15.73 11.53 1.54
C THR A 23 -14.90 12.79 1.28
N GLY A 24 -14.42 12.95 0.04
CA GLY A 24 -13.62 14.09 -0.39
C GLY A 24 -12.12 13.94 -0.18
N MET A 25 -11.67 12.94 0.58
CA MET A 25 -10.23 12.68 0.73
C MET A 25 -9.61 12.23 -0.58
N ARG A 26 -8.40 12.72 -0.83
CA ARG A 26 -7.56 12.23 -1.93
C ARG A 26 -6.85 10.97 -1.48
N VAL A 27 -7.12 9.87 -2.18
CA VAL A 27 -6.62 8.54 -1.84
C VAL A 27 -5.83 7.98 -3.01
N LEU A 28 -4.65 7.43 -2.72
CA LEU A 28 -3.79 6.78 -3.70
C LEU A 28 -3.60 5.31 -3.34
N GLU A 29 -3.76 4.43 -4.33
CA GLU A 29 -3.29 3.04 -4.28
C GLU A 29 -2.19 2.89 -5.34
N PRO A 30 -0.89 2.97 -4.95
CA PRO A 30 0.20 3.09 -5.91
C PRO A 30 0.75 1.76 -6.42
N SER A 31 0.23 0.64 -5.95
CA SER A 31 0.60 -0.71 -6.38
C SER A 31 -0.66 -1.52 -6.63
N ALA A 32 -1.54 -1.00 -7.51
CA ALA A 32 -2.95 -1.40 -7.53
C ALA A 32 -3.18 -2.88 -7.90
N GLY A 33 -2.27 -3.48 -8.67
CA GLY A 33 -2.45 -4.86 -9.12
C GLY A 33 -3.75 -5.03 -9.89
N SER A 34 -4.55 -6.00 -9.50
CA SER A 34 -5.87 -6.22 -10.09
C SER A 34 -6.97 -5.34 -9.48
N GLY A 35 -6.63 -4.49 -8.51
CA GLY A 35 -7.57 -3.58 -7.87
C GLY A 35 -8.23 -4.11 -6.61
N SER A 36 -7.67 -5.12 -5.96
CA SER A 36 -8.27 -5.71 -4.75
C SER A 36 -8.52 -4.69 -3.65
N ILE A 37 -7.55 -3.82 -3.38
CA ILE A 37 -7.69 -2.75 -2.38
C ILE A 37 -8.58 -1.62 -2.95
N ALA A 38 -8.32 -1.21 -4.17
CA ALA A 38 -9.07 -0.13 -4.82
C ALA A 38 -10.57 -0.44 -4.92
N ASP A 39 -10.93 -1.69 -5.23
CA ASP A 39 -12.33 -2.13 -5.27
C ASP A 39 -13.00 -1.97 -3.91
N VAL A 40 -12.33 -2.35 -2.83
CA VAL A 40 -12.86 -2.20 -1.46
C VAL A 40 -13.03 -0.73 -1.10
N ILE A 41 -12.07 0.12 -1.45
CA ILE A 41 -12.19 1.57 -1.20
C ILE A 41 -13.42 2.14 -1.91
N ARG A 42 -13.62 1.81 -3.18
CA ARG A 42 -14.78 2.29 -3.95
C ARG A 42 -16.10 1.80 -3.37
N GLU A 43 -16.14 0.57 -2.90
CA GLU A 43 -17.35 -0.02 -2.31
C GLU A 43 -17.68 0.64 -0.97
N GLN A 44 -16.68 0.82 -0.10
CA GLN A 44 -16.90 1.30 1.26
C GLN A 44 -16.93 2.83 1.36
N CYS A 45 -16.23 3.53 0.49
CA CYS A 45 -16.19 4.99 0.50
C CYS A 45 -16.29 5.54 -0.94
N PRO A 46 -17.45 5.48 -1.57
CA PRO A 46 -17.62 5.91 -2.97
C PRO A 46 -17.38 7.42 -3.17
N GLY A 47 -17.42 8.21 -2.11
CA GLY A 47 -17.14 9.65 -2.16
C GLY A 47 -15.66 10.02 -2.07
N ALA A 48 -14.76 9.06 -1.95
CA ALA A 48 -13.33 9.32 -1.96
C ALA A 48 -12.83 9.61 -3.38
N ASP A 49 -11.86 10.50 -3.51
CA ASP A 49 -11.16 10.78 -4.77
C ASP A 49 -9.98 9.80 -4.91
N LEU A 50 -10.26 8.62 -5.46
CA LEU A 50 -9.31 7.51 -5.56
C LEU A 50 -8.57 7.51 -6.88
N SER A 51 -7.25 7.48 -6.81
CA SER A 51 -6.35 7.28 -7.96
C SER A 51 -5.51 6.02 -7.75
N VAL A 52 -5.12 5.37 -8.84
CA VAL A 52 -4.32 4.14 -8.81
C VAL A 52 -3.10 4.27 -9.73
N ILE A 53 -2.02 3.58 -9.37
CA ILE A 53 -0.83 3.41 -10.18
C ILE A 53 -0.59 1.92 -10.35
N GLU A 54 -0.22 1.49 -11.55
CA GLU A 54 0.11 0.09 -11.84
C GLU A 54 1.13 0.01 -12.98
N TYR A 55 2.18 -0.77 -12.77
CA TYR A 55 3.27 -0.93 -13.74
C TYR A 55 2.93 -1.92 -14.87
N ASN A 56 2.21 -3.00 -14.58
CA ASN A 56 1.93 -4.06 -15.53
C ASN A 56 0.82 -3.66 -16.51
N LEU A 57 1.09 -3.74 -17.81
CA LEU A 57 0.15 -3.30 -18.86
C LEU A 57 -1.17 -4.08 -18.83
N THR A 58 -1.14 -5.39 -18.60
CA THR A 58 -2.35 -6.22 -18.53
C THR A 58 -3.22 -5.81 -17.34
N LEU A 59 -2.60 -5.56 -16.19
CA LEU A 59 -3.32 -5.10 -15.00
C LEU A 59 -3.85 -3.66 -15.18
N GLN A 60 -3.11 -2.79 -15.86
CA GLN A 60 -3.62 -1.46 -16.22
C GLN A 60 -4.92 -1.55 -17.01
N ASP A 61 -4.98 -2.43 -18.00
CA ASP A 61 -6.18 -2.60 -18.81
C ASP A 61 -7.35 -3.08 -17.95
N LEU A 62 -7.10 -4.02 -17.04
CA LEU A 62 -8.12 -4.49 -16.10
C LEU A 62 -8.65 -3.36 -15.21
N LEU A 63 -7.76 -2.54 -14.67
CA LEU A 63 -8.14 -1.41 -13.83
C LEU A 63 -8.99 -0.40 -14.59
N LYS A 64 -8.64 -0.11 -15.83
CA LYS A 64 -9.42 0.77 -16.70
C LYS A 64 -10.82 0.21 -16.99
N VAL A 65 -10.91 -1.09 -17.27
CA VAL A 65 -12.21 -1.76 -17.49
C VAL A 65 -13.08 -1.67 -16.25
N LYS A 66 -12.50 -1.78 -15.06
CA LYS A 66 -13.20 -1.61 -13.80
C LYS A 66 -13.59 -0.15 -13.50
N GLY A 67 -13.09 0.79 -14.27
CA GLY A 67 -13.39 2.22 -14.09
C GLY A 67 -12.51 2.93 -13.06
N HIS A 68 -11.38 2.36 -12.67
CA HIS A 68 -10.43 3.03 -11.78
C HIS A 68 -9.68 4.14 -12.52
N ASN A 69 -9.35 5.21 -11.79
CA ASN A 69 -8.59 6.34 -12.31
C ASN A 69 -7.08 6.03 -12.28
N LEU A 70 -6.57 5.47 -13.37
CA LEU A 70 -5.14 5.17 -13.51
C LEU A 70 -4.37 6.46 -13.82
N VAL A 71 -3.47 6.89 -12.92
CA VAL A 71 -2.75 8.16 -13.04
C VAL A 71 -1.27 7.99 -13.38
N GLY A 72 -0.76 6.76 -13.38
CA GLY A 72 0.63 6.50 -13.72
C GLY A 72 0.94 5.02 -13.83
N ASP A 73 2.09 4.72 -14.41
CA ASP A 73 2.57 3.35 -14.60
C ASP A 73 3.74 3.01 -13.67
N ASP A 74 4.49 4.00 -13.22
CA ASP A 74 5.63 3.82 -12.33
C ASP A 74 5.38 4.56 -11.01
N PHE A 75 5.52 3.82 -9.92
CA PHE A 75 5.38 4.32 -8.56
C PHE A 75 6.23 5.57 -8.30
N PHE A 76 7.49 5.55 -8.73
CA PHE A 76 8.42 6.64 -8.48
C PHE A 76 8.34 7.79 -9.50
N SER A 77 7.59 7.62 -10.60
CA SER A 77 7.46 8.65 -11.65
C SER A 77 6.33 9.64 -11.40
N VAL A 78 5.39 9.31 -10.53
CA VAL A 78 4.27 10.20 -10.17
C VAL A 78 4.69 11.06 -8.99
N ASP A 79 4.93 12.34 -9.23
CA ASP A 79 5.48 13.27 -8.25
C ASP A 79 4.69 14.59 -8.20
N GLY A 80 4.98 15.41 -7.20
CA GLY A 80 4.40 16.74 -7.04
C GLY A 80 2.98 16.78 -6.50
N GLN A 81 2.39 15.64 -6.18
CA GLN A 81 1.05 15.56 -5.58
C GLN A 81 1.13 15.08 -4.15
N GLN A 82 0.18 15.51 -3.33
CA GLN A 82 0.05 15.07 -1.94
C GLN A 82 -1.29 14.39 -1.74
N TRP A 83 -1.29 13.39 -0.86
CA TRP A 83 -2.44 12.51 -0.65
C TRP A 83 -2.84 12.49 0.82
N ASP A 84 -4.15 12.45 1.09
CA ASP A 84 -4.66 12.33 2.45
C ASP A 84 -4.50 10.91 2.98
N ARG A 85 -4.65 9.94 2.09
CA ARG A 85 -4.49 8.51 2.39
C ARG A 85 -3.75 7.82 1.27
N ILE A 86 -2.80 6.96 1.63
CA ILE A 86 -2.15 6.02 0.70
C ILE A 86 -2.33 4.63 1.30
N VAL A 87 -2.88 3.71 0.51
CA VAL A 87 -3.14 2.33 0.92
C VAL A 87 -2.49 1.41 -0.11
N GLN A 88 -1.57 0.53 0.33
CA GLN A 88 -0.74 -0.21 -0.62
C GLN A 88 -0.32 -1.58 -0.13
N ASN A 89 -0.09 -2.48 -1.08
CA ASN A 89 0.56 -3.77 -0.89
C ASN A 89 1.73 -3.87 -1.88
N PRO A 90 2.89 -3.28 -1.56
CA PRO A 90 4.04 -3.25 -2.47
C PRO A 90 4.77 -4.58 -2.52
N PRO A 91 5.65 -4.79 -3.52
CA PRO A 91 6.50 -5.97 -3.55
C PRO A 91 7.49 -5.98 -2.37
N PHE A 92 7.81 -7.18 -1.86
CA PHE A 92 8.69 -7.35 -0.70
C PHE A 92 10.13 -7.70 -1.07
N GLU A 93 10.38 -8.20 -2.27
CA GLU A 93 11.71 -8.64 -2.69
C GLU A 93 12.73 -7.51 -2.59
N ASN A 94 13.93 -7.86 -2.12
CA ASN A 94 15.06 -6.91 -2.03
C ASN A 94 14.74 -5.64 -1.22
N LEU A 95 13.89 -5.77 -0.20
CA LEU A 95 13.46 -4.61 0.64
C LEU A 95 12.78 -3.51 -0.19
N GLN A 96 12.13 -3.86 -1.30
CA GLN A 96 11.39 -2.88 -2.11
C GLN A 96 10.25 -2.23 -1.32
N ASP A 97 9.64 -2.97 -0.40
CA ASP A 97 8.58 -2.44 0.47
C ASP A 97 9.09 -1.26 1.32
N VAL A 98 10.35 -1.26 1.72
CA VAL A 98 10.97 -0.11 2.41
C VAL A 98 10.96 1.12 1.50
N ASP A 99 11.41 0.99 0.25
CA ASP A 99 11.45 2.11 -0.70
C ASP A 99 10.05 2.65 -0.98
N HIS A 100 9.07 1.75 -1.16
CA HIS A 100 7.68 2.14 -1.41
C HIS A 100 7.05 2.84 -0.22
N VAL A 101 7.30 2.37 1.00
CA VAL A 101 6.78 3.01 2.22
C VAL A 101 7.38 4.41 2.40
N ARG A 102 8.69 4.56 2.19
CA ARG A 102 9.37 5.84 2.34
C ARG A 102 8.87 6.86 1.30
N TRP A 103 8.74 6.43 0.05
CA TRP A 103 8.19 7.27 -1.01
C TRP A 103 6.75 7.70 -0.68
N ALA A 104 5.92 6.74 -0.29
CA ALA A 104 4.52 7.02 0.05
C ALA A 104 4.40 8.02 1.18
N PHE A 105 5.19 7.85 2.24
CA PHE A 105 5.18 8.79 3.37
C PHE A 105 5.54 10.21 2.92
N ASP A 106 6.54 10.36 2.06
CA ASP A 106 6.97 11.66 1.55
C ASP A 106 5.88 12.35 0.70
N HIS A 107 4.95 11.57 0.16
CA HIS A 107 3.84 12.08 -0.67
C HIS A 107 2.52 12.22 0.09
N LEU A 108 2.53 12.01 1.40
CA LEU A 108 1.38 12.32 2.24
C LEU A 108 1.30 13.83 2.50
N ALA A 109 0.08 14.35 2.48
CA ALA A 109 -0.20 15.67 3.04
C ALA A 109 0.00 15.65 4.55
N ASP A 110 0.21 16.81 5.14
CA ASP A 110 0.23 16.95 6.61
C ASP A 110 -1.10 16.45 7.17
N GLY A 111 -1.05 15.64 8.20
CA GLY A 111 -2.22 14.97 8.76
C GLY A 111 -2.65 13.72 7.98
N GLY A 112 -1.91 13.34 6.94
CA GLY A 112 -2.21 12.15 6.14
C GLY A 112 -1.81 10.85 6.81
N ARG A 113 -2.29 9.74 6.26
CA ARG A 113 -2.02 8.39 6.77
C ARG A 113 -1.66 7.43 5.66
N LEU A 114 -0.61 6.65 5.91
CA LEU A 114 -0.20 5.52 5.08
C LEU A 114 -0.63 4.22 5.74
N VAL A 115 -1.25 3.32 4.98
CA VAL A 115 -1.51 1.94 5.38
C VAL A 115 -0.83 1.03 4.37
N SER A 116 0.17 0.28 4.81
CA SER A 116 0.96 -0.58 3.91
C SER A 116 1.13 -1.97 4.47
N VAL A 117 0.95 -2.96 3.62
CA VAL A 117 1.46 -4.30 3.91
C VAL A 117 2.97 -4.27 3.75
N MET A 118 3.69 -4.91 4.66
CA MET A 118 5.13 -5.10 4.58
C MET A 118 5.48 -6.55 4.91
N GLY A 119 6.57 -7.04 4.32
CA GLY A 119 7.15 -8.32 4.70
C GLY A 119 7.90 -8.24 6.02
N GLU A 120 8.49 -9.35 6.45
CA GLU A 120 9.24 -9.41 7.72
C GLU A 120 10.65 -8.83 7.61
N SER A 121 11.28 -8.93 6.45
CA SER A 121 12.69 -8.58 6.28
C SER A 121 13.08 -7.19 6.80
N PRO A 122 12.29 -6.12 6.57
CA PRO A 122 12.62 -4.80 7.11
C PRO A 122 12.73 -4.75 8.63
N PHE A 123 12.07 -5.66 9.32
CA PHE A 123 11.99 -5.68 10.79
C PHE A 123 13.03 -6.57 11.45
N PHE A 124 13.67 -7.48 10.71
CA PHE A 124 14.55 -8.49 11.28
C PHE A 124 15.96 -8.53 10.67
N ARG A 125 16.15 -8.04 9.44
CA ARG A 125 17.47 -8.09 8.78
C ARG A 125 18.44 -7.13 9.47
N SER A 126 19.72 -7.52 9.45
CA SER A 126 20.80 -6.73 10.08
C SER A 126 21.53 -5.80 9.13
N ASP A 127 21.21 -5.81 7.82
CA ASP A 127 21.84 -4.93 6.86
C ASP A 127 21.42 -3.45 7.08
N ALA A 128 22.25 -2.54 6.55
CA ALA A 128 22.10 -1.11 6.79
C ALA A 128 20.72 -0.58 6.39
N LYS A 129 20.20 -1.00 5.24
CA LYS A 129 18.91 -0.52 4.72
C LYS A 129 17.75 -0.85 5.68
N ALA A 130 17.71 -2.09 6.18
CA ALA A 130 16.68 -2.49 7.14
C ALA A 130 16.84 -1.75 8.48
N ALA A 131 18.07 -1.63 8.98
CA ALA A 131 18.34 -0.92 10.23
C ALA A 131 17.97 0.57 10.14
N GLU A 132 18.28 1.22 9.05
CA GLU A 132 17.92 2.63 8.80
C GLU A 132 16.41 2.82 8.72
N PHE A 133 15.71 1.88 8.10
CA PHE A 133 14.25 1.91 8.04
C PHE A 133 13.64 1.82 9.44
N ARG A 134 14.12 0.89 10.27
CA ARG A 134 13.61 0.75 11.65
C ARG A 134 13.84 2.01 12.47
N ALA A 135 15.02 2.61 12.35
CA ALA A 135 15.33 3.86 13.05
C ALA A 135 14.40 5.00 12.59
N TRP A 136 14.18 5.12 11.28
CA TRP A 136 13.26 6.10 10.73
C TRP A 136 11.83 5.86 11.23
N LEU A 137 11.37 4.62 11.22
CA LEU A 137 10.01 4.28 11.64
C LEU A 137 9.78 4.61 13.11
N ASP A 138 10.78 4.38 13.96
CA ASP A 138 10.68 4.69 15.39
C ASP A 138 10.50 6.18 15.67
N ASP A 139 10.89 7.05 14.73
CA ASP A 139 10.68 8.49 14.83
C ASP A 139 9.26 8.91 14.38
N GLN A 140 8.46 8.00 13.85
CA GLN A 140 7.12 8.29 13.36
C GLN A 140 6.05 7.89 14.38
N VAL A 141 4.84 8.42 14.20
CA VAL A 141 3.64 7.91 14.88
C VAL A 141 3.12 6.73 14.06
N TYR A 142 3.26 5.53 14.58
CA TYR A 142 2.88 4.34 13.82
C TYR A 142 2.29 3.25 14.70
N ASP A 143 1.57 2.34 14.06
CA ASP A 143 1.05 1.12 14.65
C ASP A 143 1.26 -0.06 13.70
N VAL A 144 1.29 -1.27 14.23
CA VAL A 144 1.49 -2.50 13.47
C VAL A 144 0.37 -3.48 13.78
N VAL A 145 -0.26 -4.01 12.74
CA VAL A 145 -1.21 -5.11 12.84
C VAL A 145 -0.55 -6.35 12.27
N ASP A 146 -0.25 -7.32 13.14
CA ASP A 146 0.32 -8.60 12.72
C ASP A 146 -0.74 -9.42 11.98
N LEU A 147 -0.36 -9.97 10.84
CA LEU A 147 -1.17 -10.90 10.08
C LEU A 147 -0.77 -12.33 10.43
N GLU A 148 -1.76 -13.22 10.44
CA GLU A 148 -1.50 -14.64 10.69
C GLU A 148 -0.59 -15.24 9.63
N ALA A 149 0.23 -16.24 10.02
CA ALA A 149 0.98 -17.04 9.07
C ALA A 149 -0.01 -17.66 8.06
N GLY A 150 0.29 -17.50 6.76
CA GLY A 150 -0.60 -17.97 5.71
C GLY A 150 -1.76 -17.04 5.38
N ALA A 151 -1.81 -15.82 5.90
CA ALA A 151 -2.85 -14.84 5.56
C ALA A 151 -2.98 -14.59 4.05
N PHE A 152 -1.89 -14.73 3.29
CA PHE A 152 -1.86 -14.62 1.84
C PHE A 152 -1.93 -15.97 1.11
N ALA A 153 -2.21 -17.06 1.81
CA ALA A 153 -2.24 -18.40 1.21
C ALA A 153 -3.28 -18.49 0.06
N ALA A 154 -4.42 -17.84 0.20
CA ALA A 154 -5.44 -17.79 -0.84
C ALA A 154 -4.96 -17.09 -2.13
N SER A 155 -3.92 -16.26 -2.04
CA SER A 155 -3.28 -15.59 -3.18
C SER A 155 -2.07 -16.35 -3.71
N GLY A 156 -1.78 -17.53 -3.19
CA GLY A 156 -0.74 -18.42 -3.68
C GLY A 156 0.63 -18.26 -3.04
N THR A 157 0.75 -17.56 -1.93
CA THR A 157 2.03 -17.41 -1.21
C THR A 157 1.88 -17.74 0.27
N GLY A 158 2.94 -18.33 0.85
CA GLY A 158 3.07 -18.57 2.29
C GLY A 158 3.85 -17.48 3.03
N VAL A 159 4.16 -16.37 2.37
CA VAL A 159 4.92 -15.27 2.98
C VAL A 159 4.15 -14.68 4.16
N LYS A 160 4.85 -14.52 5.28
CA LYS A 160 4.31 -13.83 6.44
C LYS A 160 4.47 -12.31 6.26
N ALA A 161 3.42 -11.57 6.60
CA ALA A 161 3.39 -10.14 6.43
C ALA A 161 2.69 -9.45 7.61
N ARG A 162 2.75 -8.14 7.61
CA ARG A 162 2.07 -7.29 8.59
C ARG A 162 1.52 -6.04 7.91
N ILE A 163 0.56 -5.40 8.55
CA ILE A 163 0.08 -4.08 8.13
C ILE A 163 0.74 -3.04 9.01
N VAL A 164 1.33 -2.03 8.40
CA VAL A 164 1.93 -0.89 9.09
C VAL A 164 1.08 0.35 8.79
N VAL A 165 0.70 1.06 9.84
CA VAL A 165 -0.10 2.30 9.76
C VAL A 165 0.78 3.43 10.26
N ILE A 166 1.05 4.42 9.43
CA ILE A 166 1.95 5.53 9.75
C ILE A 166 1.22 6.85 9.53
N ASP A 167 1.18 7.69 10.56
CA ASP A 167 0.57 9.02 10.50
C ASP A 167 1.65 10.09 10.28
N LYS A 168 1.39 11.00 9.35
CA LYS A 168 2.23 12.17 9.12
C LYS A 168 1.65 13.37 9.85
N GLU A 169 2.38 13.88 10.81
CA GLU A 169 1.99 15.05 11.60
C GLU A 169 2.16 16.38 10.87
#